data_c107f5a7e7f179243ceba975ae8db76f
#
_entry.id   c107f5a7e7f179243ceba975ae8db76f
#
_cell.length_a   1.000
_cell.length_b   1.000
_cell.length_c   1.000
_cell.angle_alpha   90.00
_cell.angle_beta   90.00
_cell.angle_gamma   90.00
#
_symmetry.space_group_name_H-M   'P 1'
#
loop_
_entity.id
_entity.type
_entity.pdbx_description
1 polymer ?
#
loop_
_entity_poly.entity_id
_entity_poly.type
_entity_poly.pdbx_seq_one_letter_code
_entity_poly.pdbx_strand_id
1 'polypeptide(L)'
;MLKRLFLSLLLASMLPIGEALAAQPKSTFEIKNGHFYRNGKETSILSGEMHYARIPHQYWRHRLQMMKGMGLNTVATYVFWNLHETEPGKWDFTGDKNLAEYIRIAGEENMMVILRPGPYVCAEWEFGGYPWWLQNVKGMEIRRDNAEFLKYTKAYIERLYKEVGDLQCTKGGPIIMVQCENEFGSYVSQRKDIPLEEHRAYNAKIKQQLADAGFNVPLFTSDGSWLFEGGSTKGALPTANGESDIENLKKVVNQYHDGKGPYMVAEFYPGWLMHWAEPFPQISASSI
;
A
#
# COMPACT_ATOMS: atom_id res chain seq x y z
N MET A 1 -76.96 26.16 -10.99
CA MET A 1 -76.37 25.40 -9.88
C MET A 1 -74.94 24.98 -10.22
N LEU A 2 -73.95 25.73 -9.75
CA LEU A 2 -72.55 25.55 -10.07
C LEU A 2 -71.90 24.59 -9.04
N LYS A 3 -71.40 23.45 -9.45
CA LYS A 3 -70.58 22.59 -8.63
C LYS A 3 -69.13 22.99 -8.80
N ARG A 4 -68.50 23.54 -7.77
CA ARG A 4 -67.08 23.83 -7.68
C ARG A 4 -66.35 22.54 -7.33
N LEU A 5 -65.46 22.10 -8.24
CA LEU A 5 -64.53 21.00 -7.96
C LEU A 5 -63.26 21.63 -7.33
N PHE A 6 -62.97 21.27 -6.10
CA PHE A 6 -61.67 21.58 -5.46
C PHE A 6 -60.64 20.55 -5.90
N LEU A 7 -59.63 20.97 -6.65
CA LEU A 7 -58.49 20.16 -6.99
C LEU A 7 -57.39 20.46 -5.98
N SER A 8 -57.18 19.55 -5.03
CA SER A 8 -56.11 19.65 -4.05
C SER A 8 -54.81 19.14 -4.69
N LEU A 9 -53.89 20.06 -5.00
CA LEU A 9 -52.53 19.71 -5.42
C LEU A 9 -51.73 19.24 -4.18
N LEU A 10 -51.41 17.95 -4.10
CA LEU A 10 -50.44 17.42 -3.18
C LEU A 10 -49.05 17.68 -3.78
N LEU A 11 -48.35 18.71 -3.31
CA LEU A 11 -46.92 18.88 -3.56
C LEU A 11 -46.18 17.89 -2.64
N ALA A 12 -45.76 16.74 -3.20
CA ALA A 12 -44.83 15.87 -2.54
C ALA A 12 -43.44 16.53 -2.62
N SER A 13 -42.97 17.12 -1.56
CA SER A 13 -41.60 17.60 -1.41
C SER A 13 -40.65 16.38 -1.39
N MET A 14 -40.07 16.05 -2.51
CA MET A 14 -38.90 15.16 -2.56
C MET A 14 -37.72 15.88 -1.90
N LEU A 15 -37.52 15.64 -0.62
CA LEU A 15 -36.26 15.90 0.04
C LEU A 15 -35.23 14.90 -0.53
N PRO A 16 -34.05 15.33 -0.97
CA PRO A 16 -33.00 14.39 -1.30
C PRO A 16 -32.61 13.68 0.01
N ILE A 17 -32.90 12.40 0.10
CA ILE A 17 -32.31 11.52 1.11
C ILE A 17 -30.84 11.41 0.72
N GLY A 18 -30.02 12.35 1.18
CA GLY A 18 -28.60 12.15 1.23
C GLY A 18 -28.36 11.06 2.27
N GLU A 19 -28.08 9.86 1.81
CA GLU A 19 -27.54 8.83 2.69
C GLU A 19 -26.22 9.40 3.27
N ALA A 20 -26.29 9.93 4.48
CA ALA A 20 -25.11 10.18 5.27
C ALA A 20 -24.47 8.81 5.49
N LEU A 21 -23.42 8.50 4.74
CA LEU A 21 -22.56 7.35 5.01
C LEU A 21 -22.17 7.43 6.49
N ALA A 22 -22.79 6.60 7.31
CA ALA A 22 -22.46 6.51 8.73
C ALA A 22 -20.96 6.23 8.82
N ALA A 23 -20.24 7.08 9.54
CA ALA A 23 -18.81 6.90 9.75
C ALA A 23 -18.59 5.48 10.29
N GLN A 24 -17.79 4.70 9.60
CA GLN A 24 -17.44 3.35 10.03
C GLN A 24 -16.81 3.41 11.42
N PRO A 25 -17.13 2.49 12.34
CA PRO A 25 -16.56 2.51 13.67
C PRO A 25 -15.04 2.33 13.56
N LYS A 26 -14.31 3.14 14.34
CA LYS A 26 -12.84 2.99 14.44
C LYS A 26 -12.51 1.57 14.83
N SER A 27 -11.51 1.00 14.16
CA SER A 27 -11.01 -0.32 14.46
C SER A 27 -9.52 -0.28 14.79
N THR A 28 -9.03 -1.28 15.50
CA THR A 28 -7.60 -1.43 15.78
C THR A 28 -7.02 -2.53 14.92
N PHE A 29 -5.79 -2.32 14.46
CA PHE A 29 -4.96 -3.36 13.90
C PHE A 29 -3.57 -3.24 14.53
N GLU A 30 -3.13 -4.30 15.20
CA GLU A 30 -1.96 -4.27 16.06
C GLU A 30 -1.09 -5.51 15.83
N ILE A 31 0.22 -5.33 16.02
CA ILE A 31 1.18 -6.41 16.16
C ILE A 31 1.43 -6.59 17.65
N LYS A 32 1.09 -7.76 18.19
CA LYS A 32 1.24 -8.06 19.61
C LYS A 32 1.60 -9.52 19.81
N ASN A 33 2.56 -9.79 20.68
CA ASN A 33 2.99 -11.16 21.01
C ASN A 33 3.37 -12.02 19.80
N GLY A 34 3.88 -11.41 18.73
CA GLY A 34 4.25 -12.12 17.50
C GLY A 34 3.08 -12.47 16.56
N HIS A 35 1.90 -11.90 16.77
CA HIS A 35 0.70 -12.13 15.98
C HIS A 35 0.03 -10.82 15.55
N PHE A 36 -0.81 -10.88 14.52
CA PHE A 36 -1.69 -9.80 14.13
C PHE A 36 -2.99 -9.86 14.90
N TYR A 37 -3.47 -8.71 15.36
CA TYR A 37 -4.76 -8.57 16.03
C TYR A 37 -5.60 -7.50 15.35
N ARG A 38 -6.86 -7.81 15.06
CA ARG A 38 -7.87 -6.85 14.63
C ARG A 38 -8.97 -6.76 15.67
N ASN A 39 -9.19 -5.57 16.23
CA ASN A 39 -10.18 -5.34 17.30
C ASN A 39 -9.98 -6.28 18.50
N GLY A 40 -8.72 -6.51 18.89
CA GLY A 40 -8.37 -7.38 20.00
C GLY A 40 -8.47 -8.89 19.72
N LYS A 41 -8.90 -9.27 18.51
CA LYS A 41 -8.98 -10.68 18.08
C LYS A 41 -7.81 -11.00 17.18
N GLU A 42 -7.13 -12.11 17.44
CA GLU A 42 -6.09 -12.63 16.56
C GLU A 42 -6.65 -12.88 15.16
N THR A 43 -5.90 -12.47 14.15
CA THR A 43 -6.32 -12.53 12.76
C THR A 43 -5.16 -12.90 11.84
N SER A 44 -5.48 -13.62 10.76
CA SER A 44 -4.54 -13.90 9.68
C SER A 44 -4.81 -12.98 8.50
N ILE A 45 -3.74 -12.53 7.85
CA ILE A 45 -3.82 -11.78 6.59
C ILE A 45 -3.74 -12.78 5.44
N LEU A 46 -4.80 -12.86 4.64
CA LEU A 46 -4.85 -13.57 3.38
C LEU A 46 -5.03 -12.53 2.29
N SER A 47 -3.93 -12.10 1.68
CA SER A 47 -3.90 -10.96 0.77
C SER A 47 -3.69 -11.39 -0.67
N GLY A 48 -4.38 -10.70 -1.58
CA GLY A 48 -4.01 -10.65 -2.98
C GLY A 48 -3.55 -9.24 -3.32
N GLU A 49 -2.65 -9.11 -4.29
CA GLU A 49 -2.23 -7.80 -4.78
C GLU A 49 -2.99 -7.41 -6.04
N MET A 50 -3.58 -6.23 -6.03
CA MET A 50 -4.32 -5.68 -7.15
C MET A 50 -4.09 -4.17 -7.26
N HIS A 51 -3.40 -3.75 -8.30
CA HIS A 51 -3.08 -2.35 -8.51
C HIS A 51 -4.26 -1.61 -9.15
N TYR A 52 -4.85 -0.66 -8.43
CA TYR A 52 -5.97 0.16 -8.93
C TYR A 52 -5.66 0.80 -10.30
N ALA A 53 -4.43 1.25 -10.50
CA ALA A 53 -3.98 1.94 -11.71
C ALA A 53 -3.95 1.07 -12.98
N ARG A 54 -4.03 -0.27 -12.85
CA ARG A 54 -4.02 -1.24 -13.97
C ARG A 54 -5.40 -1.75 -14.33
N ILE A 55 -6.42 -1.30 -13.62
CA ILE A 55 -7.80 -1.77 -13.78
C ILE A 55 -8.71 -0.55 -13.90
N PRO A 56 -9.52 -0.42 -14.97
CA PRO A 56 -10.51 0.65 -15.07
C PRO A 56 -11.42 0.67 -13.83
N HIS A 57 -11.70 1.85 -13.28
CA HIS A 57 -12.40 2.02 -12.00
C HIS A 57 -13.77 1.34 -11.94
N GLN A 58 -14.46 1.19 -13.11
CA GLN A 58 -15.74 0.51 -13.20
C GLN A 58 -15.67 -0.98 -12.82
N TYR A 59 -14.47 -1.58 -12.86
CA TYR A 59 -14.26 -2.98 -12.53
C TYR A 59 -13.70 -3.22 -11.10
N TRP A 60 -13.30 -2.17 -10.37
CA TRP A 60 -12.68 -2.34 -9.05
C TRP A 60 -13.54 -3.17 -8.10
N ARG A 61 -14.81 -2.81 -7.93
CA ARG A 61 -15.73 -3.54 -7.06
C ARG A 61 -15.85 -5.02 -7.45
N HIS A 62 -16.09 -5.28 -8.72
CA HIS A 62 -16.21 -6.64 -9.22
C HIS A 62 -14.94 -7.47 -8.95
N ARG A 63 -13.76 -6.91 -9.18
CA ARG A 63 -12.48 -7.61 -8.92
C ARG A 63 -12.25 -7.87 -7.44
N LEU A 64 -12.57 -6.91 -6.57
CA LEU A 64 -12.50 -7.09 -5.13
C LEU A 64 -13.47 -8.17 -4.63
N GLN A 65 -14.68 -8.23 -5.18
CA GLN A 65 -15.62 -9.31 -4.90
C GLN A 65 -15.10 -10.67 -5.34
N MET A 66 -14.42 -10.76 -6.49
CA MET A 66 -13.77 -11.99 -6.93
C MET A 66 -12.67 -12.42 -5.96
N MET A 67 -11.81 -11.50 -5.54
CA MET A 67 -10.76 -11.79 -4.53
C MET A 67 -11.39 -12.32 -3.23
N LYS A 68 -12.45 -11.70 -2.77
CA LYS A 68 -13.20 -12.17 -1.59
C LYS A 68 -13.80 -13.56 -1.80
N GLY A 69 -14.35 -13.82 -2.99
CA GLY A 69 -14.86 -15.15 -3.37
C GLY A 69 -13.78 -16.25 -3.40
N MET A 70 -12.52 -15.87 -3.57
CA MET A 70 -11.36 -16.77 -3.43
C MET A 70 -10.95 -17.01 -1.96
N GLY A 71 -11.61 -16.38 -0.99
CA GLY A 71 -11.30 -16.50 0.43
C GLY A 71 -10.31 -15.46 0.95
N LEU A 72 -9.90 -14.49 0.12
CA LEU A 72 -9.01 -13.42 0.56
C LEU A 72 -9.77 -12.42 1.44
N ASN A 73 -9.10 -11.89 2.46
CA ASN A 73 -9.65 -10.89 3.37
C ASN A 73 -8.96 -9.53 3.27
N THR A 74 -7.92 -9.44 2.47
CA THR A 74 -7.07 -8.26 2.33
C THR A 74 -6.70 -8.06 0.86
N VAL A 75 -6.61 -6.80 0.45
CA VAL A 75 -6.00 -6.40 -0.81
C VAL A 75 -4.78 -5.53 -0.55
N ALA A 76 -3.67 -5.83 -1.21
CA ALA A 76 -2.50 -4.97 -1.25
C ALA A 76 -2.50 -4.16 -2.57
N THR A 77 -2.04 -2.92 -2.51
CA THR A 77 -1.84 -2.10 -3.70
C THR A 77 -0.67 -1.15 -3.55
N TYR A 78 0.14 -1.04 -4.59
CA TYR A 78 1.11 0.03 -4.72
C TYR A 78 0.43 1.36 -5.04
N VAL A 79 1.14 2.45 -4.71
CA VAL A 79 0.80 3.82 -5.15
C VAL A 79 1.92 4.31 -6.05
N PHE A 80 1.57 4.66 -7.27
CA PHE A 80 2.53 5.08 -8.29
C PHE A 80 2.67 6.60 -8.28
N TRP A 81 3.75 7.12 -7.71
CA TRP A 81 3.96 8.57 -7.59
C TRP A 81 3.88 9.29 -8.94
N ASN A 82 4.54 8.74 -9.98
CA ASN A 82 4.53 9.32 -11.33
C ASN A 82 3.15 9.35 -12.01
N LEU A 83 2.22 8.49 -11.58
CA LEU A 83 0.85 8.49 -12.07
C LEU A 83 0.07 9.70 -11.54
N HIS A 84 0.36 10.09 -10.31
CA HIS A 84 -0.36 11.15 -9.60
C HIS A 84 0.27 12.54 -9.76
N GLU A 85 1.60 12.61 -9.89
CA GLU A 85 2.34 13.85 -10.07
C GLU A 85 3.16 13.81 -11.35
N THR A 86 2.50 14.02 -12.47
CA THR A 86 3.12 14.00 -13.80
C THR A 86 4.03 15.20 -14.07
N GLU A 87 3.78 16.31 -13.39
CA GLU A 87 4.60 17.52 -13.37
C GLU A 87 4.73 18.01 -11.92
N PRO A 88 5.83 18.67 -11.54
CA PRO A 88 6.03 19.14 -10.17
C PRO A 88 4.84 19.92 -9.62
N GLY A 89 4.25 19.47 -8.53
CA GLY A 89 3.11 20.09 -7.86
C GLY A 89 1.74 19.92 -8.52
N LYS A 90 1.67 19.26 -9.69
CA LYS A 90 0.41 18.98 -10.36
C LYS A 90 -0.08 17.57 -10.04
N TRP A 91 -1.00 17.50 -9.13
CA TRP A 91 -1.55 16.24 -8.60
C TRP A 91 -2.90 15.89 -9.23
N ASP A 92 -3.06 14.59 -9.56
CA ASP A 92 -4.31 14.05 -10.10
C ASP A 92 -4.68 12.74 -9.38
N PHE A 93 -5.82 12.74 -8.70
CA PHE A 93 -6.43 11.60 -8.02
C PHE A 93 -7.87 11.38 -8.51
N THR A 94 -8.14 11.57 -9.79
CA THR A 94 -9.47 11.46 -10.38
C THR A 94 -9.61 10.22 -11.27
N GLY A 95 -10.85 9.78 -11.51
CA GLY A 95 -11.15 8.64 -12.39
C GLY A 95 -10.37 7.37 -11.99
N ASP A 96 -9.66 6.77 -12.91
CA ASP A 96 -8.85 5.55 -12.67
C ASP A 96 -7.65 5.79 -11.73
N LYS A 97 -7.37 7.04 -11.37
CA LYS A 97 -6.35 7.43 -10.39
C LYS A 97 -6.94 7.70 -9.01
N ASN A 98 -8.24 7.53 -8.78
CA ASN A 98 -8.89 7.81 -7.51
C ASN A 98 -8.64 6.71 -6.48
N LEU A 99 -7.42 6.73 -5.92
CA LEU A 99 -6.97 5.78 -4.90
C LEU A 99 -7.90 5.75 -3.67
N ALA A 100 -8.38 6.92 -3.24
CA ALA A 100 -9.26 7.00 -2.08
C ALA A 100 -10.57 6.25 -2.31
N GLU A 101 -11.14 6.36 -3.50
CA GLU A 101 -12.36 5.63 -3.88
C GLU A 101 -12.11 4.12 -3.96
N TYR A 102 -10.99 3.72 -4.58
CA TYR A 102 -10.59 2.31 -4.60
C TYR A 102 -10.52 1.70 -3.19
N ILE A 103 -9.88 2.41 -2.25
CA ILE A 103 -9.76 1.98 -0.86
C ILE A 103 -11.12 1.93 -0.16
N ARG A 104 -12.02 2.90 -0.40
CA ARG A 104 -13.39 2.87 0.16
C ARG A 104 -14.17 1.67 -0.35
N ILE A 105 -14.11 1.40 -1.66
CA ILE A 105 -14.78 0.23 -2.26
C ILE A 105 -14.25 -1.07 -1.61
N ALA A 106 -12.94 -1.20 -1.36
CA ALA A 106 -12.40 -2.35 -0.65
C ALA A 106 -13.01 -2.50 0.76
N GLY A 107 -13.14 -1.39 1.50
CA GLY A 107 -13.80 -1.37 2.81
C GLY A 107 -15.28 -1.75 2.76
N GLU A 108 -16.03 -1.26 1.77
CA GLU A 108 -17.44 -1.61 1.54
C GLU A 108 -17.62 -3.11 1.24
N GLU A 109 -16.67 -3.70 0.54
CA GLU A 109 -16.62 -5.15 0.30
C GLU A 109 -16.08 -5.95 1.52
N ASN A 110 -15.86 -5.27 2.67
CA ASN A 110 -15.30 -5.85 3.90
C ASN A 110 -13.91 -6.45 3.72
N MET A 111 -13.09 -5.88 2.87
CA MET A 111 -11.67 -6.21 2.73
C MET A 111 -10.81 -5.22 3.50
N MET A 112 -9.75 -5.71 4.13
CA MET A 112 -8.66 -4.89 4.66
C MET A 112 -7.76 -4.42 3.50
N VAL A 113 -7.01 -3.34 3.72
CA VAL A 113 -6.10 -2.79 2.73
C VAL A 113 -4.68 -2.68 3.28
N ILE A 114 -3.72 -3.19 2.55
CA ILE A 114 -2.28 -2.93 2.73
C ILE A 114 -1.87 -1.89 1.70
N LEU A 115 -1.42 -0.72 2.16
CA LEU A 115 -0.99 0.36 1.29
C LEU A 115 0.52 0.33 1.10
N ARG A 116 0.98 0.38 -0.14
CA ARG A 116 2.39 0.26 -0.51
C ARG A 116 2.85 1.52 -1.28
N PRO A 117 3.13 2.64 -0.58
CA PRO A 117 3.41 3.92 -1.22
C PRO A 117 4.82 4.08 -1.79
N GLY A 118 5.73 3.22 -1.46
CA GLY A 118 7.13 3.34 -1.84
C GLY A 118 7.92 4.31 -0.95
N PRO A 119 8.65 5.28 -1.52
CA PRO A 119 8.48 5.96 -2.83
C PRO A 119 8.94 5.19 -4.08
N TYR A 120 9.80 4.20 -3.96
CA TYR A 120 10.09 3.23 -5.00
C TYR A 120 9.12 2.06 -4.88
N VAL A 121 8.51 1.62 -5.98
CA VAL A 121 7.53 0.54 -5.95
C VAL A 121 7.89 -0.65 -6.84
N CYS A 122 8.88 -0.53 -7.73
CA CYS A 122 9.21 -1.55 -8.72
C CYS A 122 8.01 -1.90 -9.62
N ALA A 123 7.34 -3.00 -9.34
CA ALA A 123 6.03 -3.42 -9.85
C ALA A 123 5.93 -3.46 -11.39
N GLU A 124 7.05 -3.69 -12.10
CA GLU A 124 7.13 -3.56 -13.57
C GLU A 124 6.46 -2.25 -14.05
N TRP A 125 6.75 -1.16 -13.34
CA TRP A 125 6.26 0.18 -13.62
C TRP A 125 7.40 1.11 -14.00
N GLU A 126 7.12 2.03 -14.93
CA GLU A 126 8.11 2.96 -15.43
C GLU A 126 8.85 3.68 -14.31
N PHE A 127 10.20 3.66 -14.38
CA PHE A 127 11.10 4.29 -13.44
C PHE A 127 10.84 3.90 -11.96
N GLY A 128 10.32 2.68 -11.74
CA GLY A 128 9.98 2.18 -10.40
C GLY A 128 8.94 3.03 -9.67
N GLY A 129 8.13 3.80 -10.40
CA GLY A 129 7.08 4.67 -9.87
C GLY A 129 7.52 6.11 -9.62
N TYR A 130 8.79 6.44 -9.79
CA TYR A 130 9.25 7.81 -9.62
C TYR A 130 8.83 8.73 -10.76
N PRO A 131 8.46 9.99 -10.49
CA PRO A 131 8.28 10.98 -11.55
C PRO A 131 9.57 11.23 -12.32
N TRP A 132 9.48 11.24 -13.65
CA TRP A 132 10.62 11.45 -14.54
C TRP A 132 11.34 12.78 -14.30
N TRP A 133 10.61 13.82 -13.91
CA TRP A 133 11.14 15.16 -13.70
C TRP A 133 12.10 15.28 -12.50
N LEU A 134 12.10 14.30 -11.57
CA LEU A 134 13.07 14.25 -10.48
C LEU A 134 14.51 14.23 -11.00
N GLN A 135 14.75 13.62 -12.15
CA GLN A 135 16.08 13.57 -12.77
C GLN A 135 16.60 14.94 -13.21
N ASN A 136 15.71 15.92 -13.40
CA ASN A 136 16.04 17.28 -13.81
C ASN A 136 16.31 18.21 -12.63
N VAL A 137 16.12 17.76 -11.39
CA VAL A 137 16.38 18.55 -10.19
C VAL A 137 17.88 18.54 -9.90
N LYS A 138 18.49 19.74 -9.85
CA LYS A 138 19.91 19.88 -9.57
C LYS A 138 20.27 19.30 -8.19
N GLY A 139 21.27 18.44 -8.14
CA GLY A 139 21.73 17.82 -6.89
C GLY A 139 20.86 16.66 -6.41
N MET A 140 19.90 16.20 -7.21
CA MET A 140 19.07 15.05 -6.91
C MET A 140 19.88 13.75 -6.95
N GLU A 141 19.84 13.02 -5.85
CA GLU A 141 20.31 11.64 -5.78
C GLU A 141 19.14 10.77 -5.28
N ILE A 142 18.52 10.09 -6.25
CA ILE A 142 17.32 9.28 -5.99
C ILE A 142 17.69 8.06 -5.13
N ARG A 143 16.81 7.74 -4.16
CA ARG A 143 16.96 6.59 -3.28
C ARG A 143 18.19 6.67 -2.36
N ARG A 144 18.54 7.91 -1.97
CA ARG A 144 19.69 8.24 -1.13
C ARG A 144 19.28 9.11 0.05
N ASP A 145 20.13 9.18 1.07
CA ASP A 145 20.05 10.21 2.11
C ASP A 145 20.46 11.57 1.54
N ASN A 146 19.69 12.06 0.61
CA ASN A 146 19.89 13.27 -0.15
C ASN A 146 18.82 14.29 0.18
N ALA A 147 19.20 15.51 0.53
CA ALA A 147 18.29 16.54 1.01
C ALA A 147 17.19 16.88 -0.01
N GLU A 148 17.54 17.00 -1.29
CA GLU A 148 16.55 17.27 -2.34
C GLU A 148 15.59 16.10 -2.51
N PHE A 149 16.10 14.87 -2.57
CA PHE A 149 15.24 13.69 -2.69
C PHE A 149 14.29 13.56 -1.50
N LEU A 150 14.79 13.70 -0.28
CA LEU A 150 13.99 13.62 0.94
C LEU A 150 12.93 14.73 1.05
N LYS A 151 13.21 15.92 0.51
CA LYS A 151 12.24 17.01 0.42
C LYS A 151 11.06 16.65 -0.49
N TYR A 152 11.33 16.07 -1.67
CA TYR A 152 10.28 15.69 -2.60
C TYR A 152 9.52 14.44 -2.14
N THR A 153 10.19 13.46 -1.55
CA THR A 153 9.49 12.29 -0.96
C THR A 153 8.57 12.69 0.20
N LYS A 154 9.03 13.65 1.04
CA LYS A 154 8.18 14.21 2.10
C LYS A 154 6.91 14.85 1.53
N ALA A 155 7.05 15.69 0.51
CA ALA A 155 5.90 16.34 -0.13
C ALA A 155 4.93 15.31 -0.75
N TYR A 156 5.46 14.27 -1.39
CA TYR A 156 4.67 13.17 -1.91
C TYR A 156 3.90 12.43 -0.80
N ILE A 157 4.57 12.03 0.27
CA ILE A 157 3.97 11.30 1.39
C ILE A 157 2.90 12.15 2.08
N GLU A 158 3.16 13.43 2.32
CA GLU A 158 2.17 14.36 2.90
C GLU A 158 0.95 14.53 1.98
N ARG A 159 1.19 14.64 0.68
CA ARG A 159 0.10 14.73 -0.30
C ARG A 159 -0.73 13.45 -0.33
N LEU A 160 -0.09 12.29 -0.34
CA LEU A 160 -0.76 10.99 -0.28
C LEU A 160 -1.57 10.85 1.01
N TYR A 161 -0.98 11.22 2.15
CA TYR A 161 -1.70 11.17 3.43
C TYR A 161 -2.97 12.04 3.42
N LYS A 162 -2.90 13.21 2.78
CA LYS A 162 -4.08 14.07 2.61
C LYS A 162 -5.21 13.39 1.83
N GLU A 163 -4.88 12.50 0.88
CA GLU A 163 -5.87 11.77 0.11
C GLU A 163 -6.46 10.56 0.86
N VAL A 164 -5.63 9.82 1.58
CA VAL A 164 -6.02 8.50 2.11
C VAL A 164 -5.84 8.35 3.62
N GLY A 165 -5.26 9.33 4.31
CA GLY A 165 -4.94 9.23 5.74
C GLY A 165 -6.15 9.01 6.63
N ASP A 166 -7.33 9.47 6.24
CA ASP A 166 -8.59 9.25 6.95
C ASP A 166 -9.19 7.86 6.69
N LEU A 167 -8.61 7.10 5.77
CA LEU A 167 -9.02 5.74 5.47
C LEU A 167 -8.22 4.68 6.25
N GLN A 168 -7.41 5.09 7.22
CA GLN A 168 -6.78 4.17 8.17
C GLN A 168 -7.83 3.53 9.10
N CYS A 169 -7.61 2.30 9.51
CA CYS A 169 -8.54 1.59 10.40
C CYS A 169 -8.75 2.31 11.74
N THR A 170 -7.75 3.00 12.24
CA THR A 170 -7.83 3.86 13.43
C THR A 170 -8.78 5.05 13.28
N LYS A 171 -9.17 5.36 12.05
CA LYS A 171 -10.14 6.41 11.72
C LYS A 171 -11.44 5.86 11.11
N GLY A 172 -11.58 4.53 11.03
CA GLY A 172 -12.76 3.86 10.51
C GLY A 172 -12.64 3.35 9.07
N GLY A 173 -11.49 3.54 8.41
CA GLY A 173 -11.22 3.01 7.07
C GLY A 173 -10.68 1.58 7.08
N PRO A 174 -10.37 1.03 5.90
CA PRO A 174 -9.88 -0.33 5.76
C PRO A 174 -8.36 -0.47 5.79
N ILE A 175 -7.57 0.61 5.75
CA ILE A 175 -6.09 0.52 5.73
C ILE A 175 -5.59 0.01 7.08
N ILE A 176 -4.90 -1.13 7.06
CA ILE A 176 -4.40 -1.80 8.26
C ILE A 176 -2.88 -1.73 8.41
N MET A 177 -2.14 -1.61 7.32
CA MET A 177 -0.67 -1.54 7.29
C MET A 177 -0.19 -0.64 6.16
N VAL A 178 0.99 -0.04 6.33
CA VAL A 178 1.64 0.79 5.31
C VAL A 178 3.09 0.35 5.14
N GLN A 179 3.53 0.14 3.89
CA GLN A 179 4.90 -0.22 3.56
C GLN A 179 5.83 0.99 3.54
N CYS A 180 7.05 0.79 4.03
CA CYS A 180 8.17 1.72 3.90
C CYS A 180 9.09 1.23 2.80
N GLU A 181 9.31 2.00 1.75
CA GLU A 181 10.18 1.65 0.63
C GLU A 181 9.74 0.34 -0.06
N ASN A 182 10.52 -0.21 -0.95
CA ASN A 182 10.31 -1.54 -1.53
C ASN A 182 11.63 -2.15 -1.98
N GLU A 183 11.90 -3.37 -1.52
CA GLU A 183 13.11 -4.13 -1.86
C GLU A 183 14.39 -3.28 -1.78
N PHE A 184 14.45 -2.44 -0.74
CA PHE A 184 15.58 -1.53 -0.57
C PHE A 184 16.89 -2.27 -0.34
N GLY A 185 16.86 -3.44 0.26
CA GLY A 185 18.01 -4.31 0.41
C GLY A 185 18.62 -4.75 -0.92
N SER A 186 17.79 -4.90 -1.96
CA SER A 186 18.29 -5.17 -3.33
C SER A 186 19.08 -3.99 -3.88
N TYR A 187 18.60 -2.77 -3.69
CA TYR A 187 19.35 -1.56 -4.05
C TYR A 187 20.67 -1.46 -3.28
N VAL A 188 20.66 -1.70 -1.97
CA VAL A 188 21.84 -1.71 -1.11
C VAL A 188 22.88 -2.72 -1.61
N SER A 189 22.45 -3.93 -2.00
CA SER A 189 23.33 -4.97 -2.49
C SER A 189 24.04 -4.60 -3.80
N GLN A 190 23.43 -3.73 -4.60
CA GLN A 190 23.96 -3.24 -5.89
C GLN A 190 24.81 -1.96 -5.74
N ARG A 191 24.67 -1.24 -4.65
CA ARG A 191 25.33 0.05 -4.40
C ARG A 191 26.33 -0.05 -3.24
N LYS A 192 27.26 -0.98 -3.37
CA LYS A 192 28.35 -1.19 -2.38
C LYS A 192 29.34 -0.04 -2.28
N ASP A 193 29.28 0.89 -3.22
CA ASP A 193 30.00 2.17 -3.22
C ASP A 193 29.49 3.15 -2.15
N ILE A 194 28.31 2.89 -1.58
CA ILE A 194 27.66 3.71 -0.55
C ILE A 194 27.77 2.99 0.80
N PRO A 195 28.17 3.68 1.89
CA PRO A 195 28.21 3.08 3.22
C PRO A 195 26.82 2.55 3.68
N LEU A 196 26.80 1.40 4.31
CA LEU A 196 25.57 0.78 4.81
C LEU A 196 24.79 1.69 5.77
N GLU A 197 25.49 2.46 6.58
CA GLU A 197 24.90 3.42 7.52
C GLU A 197 24.12 4.54 6.80
N GLU A 198 24.59 4.99 5.64
CA GLU A 198 23.87 5.97 4.82
C GLU A 198 22.59 5.37 4.25
N HIS A 199 22.64 4.14 3.77
CA HIS A 199 21.46 3.41 3.32
C HIS A 199 20.44 3.25 4.45
N ARG A 200 20.88 2.85 5.63
CA ARG A 200 20.01 2.70 6.82
C ARG A 200 19.42 4.04 7.27
N ALA A 201 20.20 5.12 7.20
CA ALA A 201 19.72 6.46 7.51
C ALA A 201 18.61 6.90 6.54
N TYR A 202 18.78 6.65 5.24
CA TYR A 202 17.74 6.92 4.25
C TYR A 202 16.45 6.14 4.57
N ASN A 203 16.54 4.82 4.74
CA ASN A 203 15.36 3.97 4.99
C ASN A 203 14.62 4.38 6.28
N ALA A 204 15.37 4.71 7.34
CA ALA A 204 14.79 5.24 8.58
C ALA A 204 14.09 6.58 8.38
N LYS A 205 14.61 7.46 7.51
CA LYS A 205 13.98 8.75 7.19
C LYS A 205 12.69 8.58 6.40
N ILE A 206 12.61 7.64 5.45
CA ILE A 206 11.36 7.32 4.74
C ILE A 206 10.31 6.82 5.74
N LYS A 207 10.67 5.90 6.63
CA LYS A 207 9.76 5.45 7.71
C LYS A 207 9.28 6.63 8.57
N GLN A 208 10.20 7.53 8.95
CA GLN A 208 9.86 8.69 9.78
C GLN A 208 8.92 9.64 9.03
N GLN A 209 9.13 9.88 7.74
CA GLN A 209 8.24 10.73 6.92
C GLN A 209 6.80 10.18 6.88
N LEU A 210 6.63 8.85 6.79
CA LEU A 210 5.31 8.23 6.88
C LEU A 210 4.65 8.47 8.23
N ALA A 211 5.39 8.29 9.32
CA ALA A 211 4.89 8.52 10.68
C ALA A 211 4.56 10.02 10.91
N ASP A 212 5.44 10.93 10.49
CA ASP A 212 5.25 12.37 10.64
C ASP A 212 4.06 12.90 9.81
N ALA A 213 3.79 12.31 8.66
CA ALA A 213 2.59 12.61 7.88
C ALA A 213 1.30 12.20 8.59
N GLY A 214 1.36 11.24 9.53
CA GLY A 214 0.24 10.79 10.34
C GLY A 214 -0.23 9.36 10.07
N PHE A 215 0.53 8.55 9.32
CA PHE A 215 0.25 7.12 9.24
C PHE A 215 0.58 6.47 10.59
N ASN A 216 -0.46 5.96 11.25
CA ASN A 216 -0.41 5.43 12.63
C ASN A 216 -0.81 3.95 12.74
N VAL A 217 -1.01 3.29 11.62
CA VAL A 217 -1.11 1.83 11.52
C VAL A 217 0.29 1.21 11.49
N PRO A 218 0.46 -0.10 11.76
CA PRO A 218 1.76 -0.75 11.66
C PRO A 218 2.46 -0.51 10.34
N LEU A 219 3.75 -0.14 10.40
CA LEU A 219 4.63 0.01 9.26
C LEU A 219 5.41 -1.29 9.02
N PHE A 220 5.73 -1.60 7.77
CA PHE A 220 6.52 -2.77 7.41
C PHE A 220 7.49 -2.47 6.27
N THR A 221 8.53 -3.30 6.12
CA THR A 221 9.43 -3.33 4.96
C THR A 221 9.27 -4.65 4.23
N SER A 222 9.60 -4.69 2.95
CA SER A 222 9.40 -5.84 2.09
C SER A 222 10.66 -6.06 1.24
N ASP A 223 11.36 -7.17 1.49
CA ASP A 223 12.65 -7.50 0.87
C ASP A 223 12.80 -9.02 0.70
N GLY A 224 13.71 -9.48 -0.16
CA GLY A 224 14.15 -10.86 -0.10
C GLY A 224 14.73 -11.20 1.28
N SER A 225 14.46 -12.38 1.81
CA SER A 225 14.89 -12.78 3.17
C SER A 225 16.40 -12.63 3.41
N TRP A 226 17.22 -12.73 2.38
CA TRP A 226 18.68 -12.55 2.41
C TRP A 226 19.15 -11.09 2.32
N LEU A 227 18.23 -10.13 2.21
CA LEU A 227 18.49 -8.70 2.00
C LEU A 227 18.08 -7.83 3.19
N PHE A 228 17.58 -8.40 4.28
CA PHE A 228 17.08 -7.68 5.44
C PHE A 228 18.12 -6.78 6.11
N GLU A 229 19.41 -7.09 5.98
CA GLU A 229 20.45 -6.26 6.54
C GLU A 229 20.41 -4.81 6.04
N GLY A 230 20.15 -4.64 4.73
CA GLY A 230 20.04 -3.32 4.10
C GLY A 230 18.60 -2.83 3.98
N GLY A 231 17.63 -3.75 3.88
CA GLY A 231 16.23 -3.45 3.58
C GLY A 231 15.36 -3.17 4.80
N SER A 232 15.65 -3.82 5.93
CA SER A 232 14.85 -3.61 7.15
C SER A 232 15.14 -2.26 7.83
N THR A 233 14.18 -1.74 8.57
CA THR A 233 14.35 -0.55 9.40
C THR A 233 13.70 -0.74 10.76
N LYS A 234 14.37 -0.27 11.83
CA LYS A 234 13.87 -0.42 13.19
C LYS A 234 12.49 0.20 13.38
N GLY A 235 11.59 -0.55 13.99
CA GLY A 235 10.21 -0.11 14.26
C GLY A 235 9.26 -0.27 13.06
N ALA A 236 9.69 -0.98 12.01
CA ALA A 236 8.82 -1.53 10.99
C ALA A 236 8.95 -3.07 11.01
N LEU A 237 7.87 -3.79 10.72
CA LEU A 237 7.90 -5.24 10.59
C LEU A 237 8.67 -5.63 9.31
N PRO A 238 9.77 -6.38 9.39
CA PRO A 238 10.39 -6.91 8.17
C PRO A 238 9.54 -8.05 7.62
N THR A 239 9.22 -8.00 6.34
CA THR A 239 8.49 -9.06 5.63
C THR A 239 9.31 -9.56 4.44
N ALA A 240 9.16 -10.83 4.11
CA ALA A 240 9.91 -11.45 3.03
C ALA A 240 9.16 -11.42 1.70
N ASN A 241 9.92 -11.40 0.59
CA ASN A 241 9.41 -11.57 -0.75
C ASN A 241 9.88 -12.90 -1.31
N GLY A 242 8.99 -13.66 -1.92
CA GLY A 242 9.30 -14.94 -2.56
C GLY A 242 9.79 -16.04 -1.61
N GLU A 243 9.67 -15.87 -0.29
CA GLU A 243 10.15 -16.85 0.68
C GLU A 243 9.13 -17.98 0.90
N SER A 244 9.54 -19.18 0.67
CA SER A 244 8.73 -20.40 0.89
C SER A 244 9.23 -21.26 2.04
N ASP A 245 10.46 -21.05 2.53
CA ASP A 245 11.00 -21.74 3.69
C ASP A 245 10.58 -21.03 4.98
N ILE A 246 9.62 -21.62 5.69
CA ILE A 246 9.06 -21.09 6.93
C ILE A 246 10.13 -20.96 8.03
N GLU A 247 11.06 -21.88 8.12
CA GLU A 247 12.12 -21.84 9.15
C GLU A 247 13.14 -20.73 8.85
N ASN A 248 13.47 -20.54 7.58
CA ASN A 248 14.29 -19.40 7.17
C ASN A 248 13.57 -18.07 7.43
N LEU A 249 12.28 -17.96 7.07
CA LEU A 249 11.46 -16.77 7.35
C LEU A 249 11.48 -16.44 8.85
N LYS A 250 11.21 -17.41 9.71
CA LYS A 250 11.26 -17.22 11.17
C LYS A 250 12.63 -16.75 11.64
N LYS A 251 13.68 -17.39 11.17
CA LYS A 251 15.07 -17.05 11.53
C LYS A 251 15.39 -15.60 11.20
N VAL A 252 15.14 -15.16 9.98
CA VAL A 252 15.51 -13.82 9.54
C VAL A 252 14.62 -12.74 10.15
N VAL A 253 13.31 -12.96 10.25
CA VAL A 253 12.41 -12.02 10.93
C VAL A 253 12.82 -11.85 12.41
N ASN A 254 13.08 -12.94 13.11
CA ASN A 254 13.51 -12.89 14.51
C ASN A 254 14.85 -12.14 14.71
N GLN A 255 15.74 -12.20 13.74
CA GLN A 255 17.02 -11.47 13.80
C GLN A 255 16.82 -9.96 13.72
N TYR A 256 15.83 -9.48 12.97
CA TYR A 256 15.63 -8.06 12.68
C TYR A 256 14.39 -7.44 13.35
N HIS A 257 13.59 -8.24 14.06
CA HIS A 257 12.34 -7.80 14.71
C HIS A 257 12.22 -8.33 16.15
N ASP A 258 13.16 -7.98 17.00
CA ASP A 258 13.16 -8.24 18.46
C ASP A 258 12.88 -9.73 18.85
N GLY A 259 13.29 -10.66 18.01
CA GLY A 259 13.11 -12.11 18.23
C GLY A 259 11.69 -12.63 18.18
N LYS A 260 10.77 -11.88 17.55
CA LYS A 260 9.34 -12.21 17.51
C LYS A 260 8.74 -11.95 16.13
N GLY A 261 7.79 -12.83 15.71
CA GLY A 261 6.90 -12.56 14.60
C GLY A 261 6.05 -11.29 14.80
N PRO A 262 5.01 -11.09 14.01
CA PRO A 262 4.43 -12.05 13.07
C PRO A 262 5.33 -12.32 11.87
N TYR A 263 5.13 -13.49 11.26
CA TYR A 263 5.87 -13.90 10.06
C TYR A 263 4.96 -13.66 8.85
N MET A 264 5.44 -12.86 7.92
CA MET A 264 4.66 -12.45 6.75
C MET A 264 5.52 -12.50 5.50
N VAL A 265 5.01 -13.11 4.46
CA VAL A 265 5.49 -12.98 3.09
C VAL A 265 4.63 -11.90 2.43
N ALA A 266 5.23 -10.76 2.10
CA ALA A 266 4.48 -9.63 1.54
C ALA A 266 4.24 -9.79 0.05
N GLU A 267 5.12 -10.53 -0.63
CA GLU A 267 4.96 -10.91 -2.04
C GLU A 267 5.21 -12.40 -2.19
N PHE A 268 4.18 -13.10 -2.62
CA PHE A 268 4.27 -14.51 -2.98
C PHE A 268 3.80 -14.66 -4.42
N TYR A 269 4.75 -14.84 -5.32
CA TYR A 269 4.50 -14.92 -6.76
C TYR A 269 4.92 -16.30 -7.27
N PRO A 270 3.95 -17.10 -7.74
CA PRO A 270 4.20 -18.46 -8.24
C PRO A 270 4.70 -18.40 -9.69
N GLY A 271 5.98 -18.12 -9.90
CA GLY A 271 6.61 -18.00 -11.20
C GLY A 271 7.45 -16.75 -11.31
N TRP A 272 7.84 -16.43 -12.53
CA TRP A 272 8.66 -15.26 -12.84
C TRP A 272 8.15 -14.56 -14.10
N LEU A 273 8.57 -13.31 -14.29
CA LEU A 273 8.29 -12.58 -15.51
C LEU A 273 9.00 -13.20 -16.71
N MET A 274 8.43 -13.02 -17.88
CA MET A 274 9.05 -13.41 -19.16
C MET A 274 9.94 -12.25 -19.63
N HIS A 275 11.23 -12.54 -19.86
CA HIS A 275 12.12 -11.60 -20.51
C HIS A 275 12.02 -11.72 -22.06
N TRP A 276 12.55 -10.73 -22.77
CA TRP A 276 12.62 -10.76 -24.23
C TRP A 276 13.36 -12.00 -24.74
N ALA A 277 12.76 -12.69 -25.71
CA ALA A 277 13.25 -13.91 -26.32
C ALA A 277 13.32 -15.14 -25.40
N GLU A 278 12.69 -15.12 -24.24
CA GLU A 278 12.52 -16.28 -23.36
C GLU A 278 11.17 -16.94 -23.55
N PRO A 279 11.04 -18.27 -23.30
CA PRO A 279 9.75 -18.92 -23.28
C PRO A 279 8.90 -18.41 -22.12
N PHE A 280 7.58 -18.54 -22.23
CA PHE A 280 6.67 -18.22 -21.12
C PHE A 280 7.03 -19.09 -19.91
N PRO A 281 7.28 -18.48 -18.72
CA PRO A 281 7.58 -19.25 -17.53
C PRO A 281 6.37 -20.11 -17.14
N GLN A 282 6.62 -21.38 -16.87
CA GLN A 282 5.61 -22.33 -16.42
C GLN A 282 6.12 -23.04 -15.17
N ILE A 283 5.31 -23.00 -14.13
CA ILE A 283 5.55 -23.79 -12.91
C ILE A 283 4.36 -24.68 -12.63
N SER A 284 4.62 -25.83 -12.05
CA SER A 284 3.56 -26.75 -11.63
C SER A 284 2.82 -26.17 -10.43
N ALA A 285 1.49 -26.31 -10.40
CA ALA A 285 0.68 -25.95 -9.23
C ALA A 285 1.13 -26.70 -7.96
N SER A 286 1.70 -27.89 -8.11
CA SER A 286 2.23 -28.69 -6.98
C SER A 286 3.56 -28.16 -6.42
N SER A 287 4.20 -27.19 -7.08
CA SER A 287 5.42 -26.52 -6.60
C SER A 287 5.14 -25.22 -5.84
N ILE A 288 3.89 -24.85 -5.71
CA ILE A 288 3.38 -23.73 -4.95
C ILE A 288 2.80 -24.22 -3.63
#